data_b6b4535bc07c283e6e45c937265ed12c
#
_entry.id   b6b4535bc07c283e6e45c937265ed12c
#
_cell.length_a   1.000
_cell.length_b   1.000
_cell.length_c   1.000
_cell.angle_alpha   90.00
_cell.angle_beta   90.00
_cell.angle_gamma   90.00
#
_symmetry.space_group_name_H-M   'P 1'
#
loop_
_entity.id
_entity.type
_entity.pdbx_description
1 polymer ?
#
loop_
_entity_poly.entity_id
_entity_poly.type
_entity_poly.pdbx_seq_one_letter_code
_entity_poly.pdbx_strand_id
1 'polypeptide(L)'
;MSASGFQKAFEGYLYENNTDGSGKASSYLKSIEWLHAMLDIESYGFSDCKDVWSINDVSRLSALRKRVLEEKRKQSESPWVHPNIPVSYLRDGYCTSALADLIEFIPEFEHVQRVMEAHAQHTNSSELAEKLNFEPTIPDGYVHDPQSKDGQNRICEAKIRIGQAAFRKMILSNYQNRCCITGLDITTLNRASHIIGWSDPKGKKIRMDPSNGLCLSATYDAAFDQHLISVDPDNRLLISKEIQNHYSNESVTNYFKNREGQAI
;
A
#
# COMPACT_ATOMS: atom_id res chain seq x y z
N MET A 1 -5.16 -18.58 0.07
CA MET A 1 -4.54 -18.23 -1.23
C MET A 1 -3.36 -19.16 -1.48
N SER A 2 -2.98 -19.47 -2.75
CA SER A 2 -1.79 -20.25 -3.04
C SER A 2 -0.50 -19.42 -2.84
N ALA A 3 0.64 -20.08 -2.56
CA ALA A 3 1.95 -19.41 -2.46
C ALA A 3 2.27 -18.56 -3.70
N SER A 4 1.92 -19.05 -4.89
CA SER A 4 2.05 -18.30 -6.16
C SER A 4 1.20 -17.04 -6.21
N GLY A 5 -0.01 -17.05 -5.66
CA GLY A 5 -0.88 -15.86 -5.62
C GLY A 5 -0.35 -14.81 -4.65
N PHE A 6 0.20 -15.23 -3.52
CA PHE A 6 0.83 -14.33 -2.54
C PHE A 6 2.10 -13.69 -3.09
N GLN A 7 2.98 -14.48 -3.73
CA GLN A 7 4.18 -13.97 -4.40
C GLN A 7 3.83 -12.90 -5.45
N LYS A 8 2.82 -13.16 -6.30
CA LYS A 8 2.37 -12.20 -7.32
C LYS A 8 1.82 -10.92 -6.71
N ALA A 9 1.11 -11.01 -5.59
CA ALA A 9 0.62 -9.84 -4.87
C ALA A 9 1.77 -9.00 -4.28
N PHE A 10 2.79 -9.65 -3.70
CA PHE A 10 4.00 -8.97 -3.23
C PHE A 10 4.79 -8.33 -4.36
N GLU A 11 4.90 -8.99 -5.50
CA GLU A 11 5.50 -8.40 -6.71
C GLU A 11 4.79 -7.10 -7.10
N GLY A 12 3.44 -7.12 -7.18
CA GLY A 12 2.64 -5.92 -7.44
C GLY A 12 2.91 -4.81 -6.42
N TYR A 13 2.92 -5.14 -5.13
CA TYR A 13 3.26 -4.21 -4.05
C TYR A 13 4.64 -3.57 -4.23
N LEU A 14 5.65 -4.34 -4.59
CA LEU A 14 6.99 -3.80 -4.83
C LEU A 14 7.04 -2.83 -6.00
N TYR A 15 6.34 -3.13 -7.11
CA TYR A 15 6.28 -2.23 -8.27
C TYR A 15 5.47 -0.96 -7.98
N GLU A 16 4.39 -1.06 -7.21
CA GLU A 16 3.58 0.11 -6.82
C GLU A 16 4.33 1.06 -5.87
N ASN A 17 5.20 0.53 -5.01
CA ASN A 17 5.92 1.30 -3.98
C ASN A 17 7.36 1.69 -4.36
N ASN A 18 7.83 1.35 -5.56
CA ASN A 18 9.17 1.71 -6.01
C ASN A 18 9.11 2.42 -7.35
N THR A 19 10.07 3.32 -7.59
CA THR A 19 10.17 4.07 -8.85
C THR A 19 10.44 3.12 -10.00
N ASP A 20 9.67 3.25 -11.08
CA ASP A 20 9.89 2.53 -12.33
C ASP A 20 11.31 2.77 -12.85
N GLY A 21 11.93 1.68 -13.34
CA GLY A 21 13.31 1.73 -13.86
C GLY A 21 14.40 1.74 -12.80
N SER A 22 14.08 1.83 -11.49
CA SER A 22 15.08 1.75 -10.41
C SER A 22 15.72 0.37 -10.27
N GLY A 23 15.07 -0.67 -10.82
CA GLY A 23 15.48 -2.06 -10.65
C GLY A 23 15.32 -2.61 -9.23
N LYS A 24 14.77 -1.82 -8.28
CA LYS A 24 14.66 -2.19 -6.87
C LYS A 24 13.70 -3.35 -6.67
N ALA A 25 12.50 -3.30 -7.29
CA ALA A 25 11.51 -4.37 -7.17
C ALA A 25 12.07 -5.72 -7.65
N SER A 26 12.65 -5.76 -8.86
CA SER A 26 13.26 -6.97 -9.40
C SER A 26 14.45 -7.48 -8.57
N SER A 27 15.26 -6.57 -8.02
CA SER A 27 16.38 -6.92 -7.14
C SER A 27 15.90 -7.54 -5.82
N TYR A 28 14.77 -7.07 -5.28
CA TYR A 28 14.20 -7.62 -4.05
C TYR A 28 13.59 -9.00 -4.26
N LEU A 29 12.86 -9.21 -5.34
CA LEU A 29 12.36 -10.54 -5.72
C LEU A 29 13.53 -11.52 -5.89
N LYS A 30 14.57 -11.10 -6.62
CA LYS A 30 15.77 -11.93 -6.81
C LYS A 30 16.51 -12.20 -5.51
N SER A 31 16.51 -11.27 -4.55
CA SER A 31 17.16 -11.48 -3.25
C SER A 31 16.43 -12.53 -2.40
N ILE A 32 15.11 -12.69 -2.53
CA ILE A 32 14.39 -13.80 -1.89
C ILE A 32 14.80 -15.14 -2.48
N GLU A 33 14.98 -15.23 -3.81
CA GLU A 33 15.50 -16.46 -4.44
C GLU A 33 16.92 -16.81 -3.93
N TRP A 34 17.81 -15.83 -3.81
CA TRP A 34 19.14 -16.05 -3.27
C TRP A 34 19.13 -16.40 -1.77
N LEU A 35 18.17 -15.87 -1.02
CA LEU A 35 17.99 -16.24 0.39
C LEU A 35 17.61 -17.71 0.53
N HIS A 36 16.79 -18.27 -0.37
CA HIS A 36 16.53 -19.72 -0.42
C HIS A 36 17.84 -20.50 -0.58
N ALA A 37 18.68 -20.11 -1.54
CA ALA A 37 19.98 -20.77 -1.78
C ALA A 37 20.92 -20.63 -0.56
N MET A 38 20.91 -19.49 0.14
CA MET A 38 21.67 -19.31 1.39
C MET A 38 21.18 -20.25 2.49
N LEU A 39 19.87 -20.39 2.66
CA LEU A 39 19.26 -21.28 3.64
C LEU A 39 19.46 -22.77 3.31
N ASP A 40 19.71 -23.12 2.05
CA ASP A 40 20.11 -24.48 1.65
C ASP A 40 21.53 -24.81 2.08
N ILE A 41 22.43 -23.82 2.12
CA ILE A 41 23.82 -24.00 2.58
C ILE A 41 23.84 -24.16 4.11
N GLU A 42 23.23 -23.22 4.83
CA GLU A 42 23.16 -23.22 6.29
C GLU A 42 21.85 -22.57 6.73
N SER A 43 20.96 -23.35 7.29
CA SER A 43 19.59 -22.90 7.62
C SER A 43 19.48 -22.17 8.94
N TYR A 44 20.42 -22.34 9.87
CA TYR A 44 20.36 -21.76 11.22
C TYR A 44 19.03 -21.96 11.95
N GLY A 45 18.37 -23.10 11.70
CA GLY A 45 17.04 -23.39 12.25
C GLY A 45 15.88 -22.73 11.49
N PHE A 46 16.11 -22.13 10.31
CA PHE A 46 15.11 -21.53 9.42
C PHE A 46 14.82 -22.42 8.20
N SER A 47 14.84 -23.74 8.34
CA SER A 47 14.56 -24.66 7.25
C SER A 47 13.14 -24.55 6.69
N ASP A 48 12.18 -24.13 7.53
CA ASP A 48 10.82 -23.81 7.17
C ASP A 48 10.72 -22.56 6.28
N CYS A 49 11.67 -21.64 6.40
CA CYS A 49 11.71 -20.39 5.62
C CYS A 49 12.39 -20.56 4.25
N LYS A 50 12.76 -21.77 3.84
CA LYS A 50 13.24 -22.03 2.48
C LYS A 50 12.17 -21.69 1.43
N ASP A 51 10.89 -21.88 1.74
CA ASP A 51 9.79 -21.32 0.97
C ASP A 51 9.19 -20.11 1.73
N VAL A 52 9.82 -18.95 1.59
CA VAL A 52 9.40 -17.69 2.23
C VAL A 52 7.95 -17.33 1.89
N TRP A 53 7.48 -17.75 0.70
CA TRP A 53 6.11 -17.46 0.24
C TRP A 53 5.03 -18.23 0.98
N SER A 54 5.39 -19.27 1.70
CA SER A 54 4.47 -20.03 2.57
C SER A 54 4.42 -19.49 4.00
N ILE A 55 5.29 -18.53 4.37
CA ILE A 55 5.39 -17.98 5.72
C ILE A 55 4.53 -16.72 5.83
N ASN A 56 3.53 -16.77 6.70
CA ASN A 56 2.70 -15.64 7.11
C ASN A 56 2.99 -15.16 8.55
N ASP A 57 3.88 -15.83 9.25
CA ASP A 57 4.31 -15.44 10.60
C ASP A 57 5.37 -14.33 10.52
N VAL A 58 4.94 -13.11 10.81
CA VAL A 58 5.80 -11.91 10.82
C VAL A 58 6.92 -12.02 11.85
N SER A 59 6.67 -12.64 13.02
CA SER A 59 7.70 -12.87 14.04
C SER A 59 8.80 -13.77 13.52
N ARG A 60 8.42 -14.81 12.77
CA ARG A 60 9.37 -15.74 12.14
C ARG A 60 10.23 -15.05 11.09
N LEU A 61 9.61 -14.24 10.22
CA LEU A 61 10.33 -13.46 9.21
C LEU A 61 11.25 -12.40 9.82
N SER A 62 10.82 -11.76 10.92
CA SER A 62 11.65 -10.80 11.67
C SER A 62 12.86 -11.47 12.30
N ALA A 63 12.70 -12.68 12.85
CA ALA A 63 13.81 -13.48 13.37
C ALA A 63 14.79 -13.87 12.25
N LEU A 64 14.28 -14.30 11.09
CA LEU A 64 15.09 -14.57 9.90
C LEU A 64 15.85 -13.31 9.44
N ARG A 65 15.17 -12.17 9.36
CA ARG A 65 15.81 -10.89 8.99
C ARG A 65 16.95 -10.52 9.94
N LYS A 66 16.76 -10.74 11.25
CA LYS A 66 17.82 -10.54 12.24
C LYS A 66 19.03 -11.46 11.96
N ARG A 67 18.78 -12.74 11.63
CA ARG A 67 19.85 -13.68 11.25
C ARG A 67 20.58 -13.21 9.99
N VAL A 68 19.87 -12.75 8.95
CA VAL A 68 20.49 -12.19 7.74
C VAL A 68 21.38 -11.00 8.07
N LEU A 69 20.98 -10.11 8.99
CA LEU A 69 21.79 -8.99 9.46
C LEU A 69 23.06 -9.45 10.20
N GLU A 70 22.97 -10.52 11.00
CA GLU A 70 24.14 -11.11 11.68
C GLU A 70 25.13 -11.71 10.66
N GLU A 71 24.64 -12.45 9.68
CA GLU A 71 25.48 -13.04 8.63
C GLU A 71 26.12 -11.96 7.74
N LYS A 72 25.38 -10.90 7.41
CA LYS A 72 25.93 -9.73 6.70
C LYS A 72 27.12 -9.12 7.45
N ARG A 73 27.08 -9.05 8.78
CA ARG A 73 28.17 -8.47 9.61
C ARG A 73 29.43 -9.35 9.61
N LYS A 74 29.29 -10.65 9.43
CA LYS A 74 30.44 -11.59 9.34
C LYS A 74 31.22 -11.46 8.04
N GLN A 75 30.65 -10.79 7.03
CA GLN A 75 31.28 -10.60 5.72
C GLN A 75 31.76 -11.93 5.10
N SER A 76 33.06 -12.05 4.81
CA SER A 76 33.64 -13.26 4.19
C SER A 76 33.63 -14.49 5.10
N GLU A 77 33.41 -14.34 6.39
CA GLU A 77 33.33 -15.46 7.36
C GLU A 77 31.94 -16.12 7.39
N SER A 78 30.93 -15.51 6.74
CA SER A 78 29.62 -16.11 6.64
C SER A 78 29.63 -17.30 5.67
N PRO A 79 29.07 -18.48 6.03
CA PRO A 79 28.90 -19.60 5.11
C PRO A 79 27.98 -19.26 3.92
N TRP A 80 27.18 -18.20 4.02
CA TRP A 80 26.34 -17.71 2.92
C TRP A 80 27.12 -16.93 1.85
N VAL A 81 28.38 -16.60 2.10
CA VAL A 81 29.30 -16.10 1.06
C VAL A 81 29.83 -17.29 0.29
N HIS A 82 29.20 -17.60 -0.82
CA HIS A 82 29.45 -18.79 -1.63
C HIS A 82 29.67 -18.42 -3.10
N PRO A 83 30.57 -19.08 -3.85
CA PRO A 83 30.87 -18.73 -5.24
C PRO A 83 29.67 -18.68 -6.19
N ASN A 84 28.64 -19.48 -5.90
CA ASN A 84 27.44 -19.57 -6.72
C ASN A 84 26.37 -18.53 -6.32
N ILE A 85 26.60 -17.72 -5.27
CA ILE A 85 25.65 -16.70 -4.78
C ILE A 85 26.32 -15.33 -4.91
N PRO A 86 25.73 -14.37 -5.64
CA PRO A 86 26.28 -13.03 -5.73
C PRO A 86 26.35 -12.37 -4.35
N VAL A 87 27.55 -12.07 -3.89
CA VAL A 87 27.81 -11.56 -2.53
C VAL A 87 27.07 -10.23 -2.23
N SER A 88 26.77 -9.46 -3.26
CA SER A 88 26.05 -8.18 -3.13
C SER A 88 24.67 -8.33 -2.46
N TYR A 89 23.95 -9.42 -2.68
CA TYR A 89 22.64 -9.63 -2.08
C TYR A 89 22.68 -9.71 -0.55
N LEU A 90 23.74 -10.28 0.02
CA LEU A 90 23.98 -10.30 1.46
C LEU A 90 24.69 -9.02 1.91
N ARG A 91 25.86 -8.70 1.29
CA ARG A 91 26.75 -7.58 1.69
C ARG A 91 26.06 -6.23 1.63
N ASP A 92 25.34 -5.93 0.53
CA ASP A 92 24.72 -4.63 0.30
C ASP A 92 23.31 -4.54 0.92
N GLY A 93 22.83 -5.66 1.50
CA GLY A 93 21.62 -5.68 2.32
C GLY A 93 20.32 -5.86 1.55
N TYR A 94 20.35 -6.30 0.30
CA TYR A 94 19.14 -6.56 -0.48
C TYR A 94 18.21 -7.59 0.18
N CYS A 95 18.74 -8.70 0.71
CA CYS A 95 17.94 -9.70 1.43
C CYS A 95 17.28 -9.12 2.68
N THR A 96 17.98 -8.26 3.44
CA THR A 96 17.39 -7.64 4.64
C THR A 96 16.33 -6.63 4.31
N SER A 97 16.47 -5.91 3.21
CA SER A 97 15.49 -4.93 2.75
C SER A 97 14.25 -5.61 2.16
N ALA A 98 14.43 -6.67 1.36
CA ALA A 98 13.31 -7.43 0.82
C ALA A 98 12.47 -8.09 1.93
N LEU A 99 13.12 -8.64 2.97
CA LEU A 99 12.40 -9.16 4.15
C LEU A 99 11.69 -8.05 4.94
N ALA A 100 12.26 -6.83 5.00
CA ALA A 100 11.57 -5.71 5.64
C ALA A 100 10.30 -5.34 4.88
N ASP A 101 10.37 -5.21 3.56
CA ASP A 101 9.21 -4.91 2.72
C ASP A 101 8.15 -6.04 2.80
N LEU A 102 8.58 -7.31 2.88
CA LEU A 102 7.67 -8.44 3.06
C LEU A 102 6.96 -8.43 4.43
N ILE A 103 7.68 -8.10 5.50
CA ILE A 103 7.12 -7.93 6.85
C ILE A 103 6.08 -6.80 6.87
N GLU A 104 6.30 -5.72 6.13
CA GLU A 104 5.33 -4.63 6.01
C GLU A 104 4.13 -4.99 5.13
N PHE A 105 4.35 -5.77 4.09
CA PHE A 105 3.32 -6.19 3.15
C PHE A 105 2.29 -7.14 3.76
N ILE A 106 2.69 -8.11 4.59
CA ILE A 106 1.79 -9.15 5.11
C ILE A 106 0.55 -8.57 5.79
N PRO A 107 0.65 -7.73 6.83
CA PRO A 107 -0.54 -7.20 7.51
C PRO A 107 -1.37 -6.28 6.62
N GLU A 108 -0.75 -5.58 5.68
CA GLU A 108 -1.47 -4.77 4.69
C GLU A 108 -2.28 -5.66 3.76
N PHE A 109 -1.66 -6.68 3.20
CA PHE A 109 -2.30 -7.63 2.30
C PHE A 109 -3.49 -8.33 2.98
N GLU A 110 -3.31 -8.86 4.20
CA GLU A 110 -4.38 -9.53 4.95
C GLU A 110 -5.55 -8.58 5.25
N HIS A 111 -5.25 -7.35 5.66
CA HIS A 111 -6.29 -6.35 5.92
C HIS A 111 -7.06 -5.97 4.65
N VAL A 112 -6.36 -5.72 3.55
CA VAL A 112 -6.98 -5.42 2.25
C VAL A 112 -7.88 -6.56 1.80
N GLN A 113 -7.43 -7.83 1.92
CA GLN A 113 -8.27 -8.98 1.56
C GLN A 113 -9.56 -9.02 2.39
N ARG A 114 -9.47 -8.84 3.71
CA ARG A 114 -10.64 -8.82 4.60
C ARG A 114 -11.62 -7.68 4.25
N VAL A 115 -11.10 -6.50 3.95
CA VAL A 115 -11.92 -5.35 3.52
C VAL A 115 -12.63 -5.66 2.20
N MET A 116 -11.92 -6.19 1.20
CA MET A 116 -12.50 -6.51 -0.11
C MET A 116 -13.52 -7.65 -0.05
N GLU A 117 -13.30 -8.66 0.80
CA GLU A 117 -14.27 -9.73 1.06
C GLU A 117 -15.54 -9.18 1.71
N ALA A 118 -15.41 -8.35 2.74
CA ALA A 118 -16.54 -7.70 3.41
C ALA A 118 -17.31 -6.81 2.43
N HIS A 119 -16.59 -6.03 1.60
CA HIS A 119 -17.18 -5.17 0.58
C HIS A 119 -17.97 -5.95 -0.47
N ALA A 120 -17.46 -7.10 -0.92
CA ALA A 120 -18.13 -7.94 -1.91
C ALA A 120 -19.41 -8.60 -1.39
N GLN A 121 -19.53 -8.82 -0.08
CA GLN A 121 -20.67 -9.50 0.55
C GLN A 121 -21.85 -8.58 0.89
N HIS A 122 -21.67 -7.26 0.86
CA HIS A 122 -22.66 -6.30 1.35
C HIS A 122 -22.97 -5.24 0.30
N THR A 123 -24.27 -5.09 0.01
CA THR A 123 -24.82 -4.12 -0.96
C THR A 123 -25.39 -2.88 -0.29
N ASN A 124 -25.62 -2.89 1.03
CA ASN A 124 -26.18 -1.77 1.79
C ASN A 124 -25.06 -0.93 2.43
N SER A 125 -24.94 0.34 2.04
CA SER A 125 -23.85 1.23 2.42
C SER A 125 -23.73 1.49 3.93
N SER A 126 -24.84 1.60 4.68
CA SER A 126 -24.81 1.88 6.13
C SER A 126 -24.32 0.68 6.95
N GLU A 127 -24.75 -0.52 6.61
CA GLU A 127 -24.26 -1.77 7.26
C GLU A 127 -22.81 -2.06 6.88
N LEU A 128 -22.44 -1.72 5.65
CA LEU A 128 -21.09 -1.89 5.16
C LEU A 128 -20.09 -1.00 5.92
N ALA A 129 -20.42 0.27 6.15
CA ALA A 129 -19.57 1.20 6.90
C ALA A 129 -19.26 0.68 8.33
N GLU A 130 -20.27 0.15 9.04
CA GLU A 130 -20.05 -0.46 10.36
C GLU A 130 -19.15 -1.72 10.29
N LYS A 131 -19.37 -2.56 9.30
CA LYS A 131 -18.60 -3.79 9.12
C LYS A 131 -17.17 -3.57 8.63
N LEU A 132 -16.92 -2.48 7.92
CA LEU A 132 -15.58 -2.09 7.47
C LEU A 132 -14.79 -1.30 8.53
N ASN A 133 -15.44 -0.84 9.61
CA ASN A 133 -14.80 -0.05 10.65
C ASN A 133 -14.02 -0.91 11.66
N PHE A 134 -13.21 -1.85 11.16
CA PHE A 134 -12.27 -2.61 11.97
C PHE A 134 -10.83 -2.13 11.74
N GLU A 135 -10.10 -1.95 12.83
CA GLU A 135 -8.70 -1.51 12.73
C GLU A 135 -7.78 -2.59 12.16
N PRO A 136 -6.75 -2.20 11.40
CA PRO A 136 -5.69 -3.12 11.00
C PRO A 136 -5.03 -3.78 12.21
N THR A 137 -4.80 -5.08 12.12
CA THR A 137 -4.04 -5.84 13.12
C THR A 137 -2.57 -5.75 12.79
N ILE A 138 -1.76 -5.32 13.75
CA ILE A 138 -0.30 -5.30 13.62
C ILE A 138 0.23 -6.55 14.35
N PRO A 139 0.82 -7.51 13.63
CA PRO A 139 1.28 -8.75 14.24
C PRO A 139 2.54 -8.55 15.08
N ASP A 140 2.77 -9.50 15.99
CA ASP A 140 4.03 -9.55 16.74
C ASP A 140 5.23 -9.63 15.80
N GLY A 141 6.34 -9.01 16.20
CA GLY A 141 7.56 -8.99 15.39
C GLY A 141 7.59 -7.90 14.29
N TYR A 142 6.47 -7.22 14.03
CA TYR A 142 6.44 -6.08 13.09
C TYR A 142 7.30 -4.91 13.59
N VAL A 143 7.24 -4.62 14.89
CA VAL A 143 8.06 -3.61 15.57
C VAL A 143 8.95 -4.28 16.61
N HIS A 144 10.22 -3.87 16.70
CA HIS A 144 11.20 -4.48 17.58
C HIS A 144 10.86 -4.30 19.07
N ASP A 145 10.44 -3.09 19.45
CA ASP A 145 10.03 -2.73 20.81
C ASP A 145 8.67 -2.01 20.80
N PRO A 146 7.56 -2.78 20.81
CA PRO A 146 6.22 -2.22 20.68
C PRO A 146 5.77 -1.42 21.92
N GLN A 147 6.45 -1.54 23.06
CA GLN A 147 6.11 -0.83 24.27
C GLN A 147 6.80 0.53 24.38
N SER A 148 7.86 0.76 23.61
CA SER A 148 8.50 2.07 23.54
C SER A 148 7.60 3.10 22.86
N LYS A 149 7.84 4.39 23.15
CA LYS A 149 7.11 5.48 22.48
C LYS A 149 7.29 5.44 20.96
N ASP A 150 8.50 5.14 20.50
CA ASP A 150 8.80 5.00 19.07
C ASP A 150 8.08 3.81 18.45
N GLY A 151 8.06 2.66 19.14
CA GLY A 151 7.32 1.48 18.73
C GLY A 151 5.82 1.72 18.60
N GLN A 152 5.22 2.43 19.56
CA GLN A 152 3.80 2.81 19.51
C GLN A 152 3.49 3.76 18.36
N ASN A 153 4.36 4.74 18.10
CA ASN A 153 4.21 5.63 16.94
C ASN A 153 4.25 4.84 15.63
N ARG A 154 5.20 3.93 15.45
CA ARG A 154 5.32 3.08 14.27
C ARG A 154 4.10 2.17 14.08
N ILE A 155 3.54 1.62 15.14
CA ILE A 155 2.29 0.84 15.08
C ILE A 155 1.13 1.74 14.61
N CYS A 156 1.03 2.95 15.13
CA CYS A 156 -0.02 3.88 14.74
C CYS A 156 0.10 4.27 13.24
N GLU A 157 1.29 4.61 12.80
CA GLU A 157 1.58 4.93 11.39
C GLU A 157 1.28 3.75 10.46
N ALA A 158 1.65 2.53 10.86
CA ALA A 158 1.36 1.32 10.11
C ALA A 158 -0.16 1.09 9.96
N LYS A 159 -0.92 1.23 11.04
CA LYS A 159 -2.39 1.12 11.00
C LYS A 159 -3.02 2.14 10.05
N ILE A 160 -2.55 3.39 10.07
CA ILE A 160 -3.04 4.44 9.17
C ILE A 160 -2.74 4.06 7.71
N ARG A 161 -1.49 3.69 7.40
CA ARG A 161 -1.06 3.30 6.06
C ARG A 161 -1.87 2.11 5.52
N ILE A 162 -2.02 1.06 6.31
CA ILE A 162 -2.77 -0.14 5.96
C ILE A 162 -4.25 0.19 5.70
N GLY A 163 -4.86 1.00 6.56
CA GLY A 163 -6.25 1.44 6.37
C GLY A 163 -6.43 2.26 5.09
N GLN A 164 -5.49 3.18 4.81
CA GLN A 164 -5.50 3.96 3.56
C GLN A 164 -5.31 3.10 2.31
N ALA A 165 -4.44 2.09 2.36
CA ALA A 165 -4.26 1.15 1.26
C ALA A 165 -5.54 0.35 0.96
N ALA A 166 -6.23 -0.13 2.01
CA ALA A 166 -7.49 -0.83 1.88
C ALA A 166 -8.61 0.08 1.32
N PHE A 167 -8.73 1.31 1.83
CA PHE A 167 -9.67 2.30 1.30
C PHE A 167 -9.39 2.59 -0.17
N ARG A 168 -8.12 2.84 -0.53
CA ARG A 168 -7.73 3.04 -1.92
C ARG A 168 -8.16 1.89 -2.82
N LYS A 169 -7.88 0.65 -2.42
CA LYS A 169 -8.24 -0.54 -3.20
C LYS A 169 -9.75 -0.62 -3.43
N MET A 170 -10.53 -0.36 -2.38
CA MET A 170 -11.99 -0.38 -2.44
C MET A 170 -12.54 0.73 -3.36
N ILE A 171 -12.09 1.98 -3.19
CA ILE A 171 -12.56 3.09 -4.02
C ILE A 171 -12.21 2.88 -5.48
N LEU A 172 -10.96 2.53 -5.80
CA LEU A 172 -10.55 2.25 -7.17
C LEU A 172 -11.40 1.11 -7.79
N SER A 173 -11.72 0.08 -7.02
CA SER A 173 -12.59 -1.02 -7.47
C SER A 173 -14.00 -0.52 -7.80
N ASN A 174 -14.61 0.31 -6.93
CA ASN A 174 -15.95 0.86 -7.14
C ASN A 174 -16.06 1.69 -8.40
N TYR A 175 -15.02 2.45 -8.71
CA TYR A 175 -14.95 3.29 -9.90
C TYR A 175 -14.30 2.59 -11.11
N GLN A 176 -14.10 1.26 -11.07
CA GLN A 176 -13.47 0.48 -12.15
C GLN A 176 -12.10 1.06 -12.56
N ASN A 177 -11.35 1.57 -11.60
CA ASN A 177 -10.08 2.30 -11.76
C ASN A 177 -10.16 3.57 -12.62
N ARG A 178 -11.34 4.18 -12.76
CA ARG A 178 -11.55 5.37 -13.58
C ARG A 178 -11.82 6.60 -12.73
N CYS A 179 -11.17 7.71 -13.06
CA CYS A 179 -11.49 9.00 -12.47
C CYS A 179 -12.95 9.37 -12.77
N CYS A 180 -13.75 9.68 -11.74
CA CYS A 180 -15.17 10.02 -11.90
C CYS A 180 -15.42 11.30 -12.69
N ILE A 181 -14.42 12.21 -12.78
CA ILE A 181 -14.55 13.47 -13.53
C ILE A 181 -14.07 13.31 -14.98
N THR A 182 -12.95 12.62 -15.21
CA THR A 182 -12.28 12.58 -16.53
C THR A 182 -12.46 11.27 -17.27
N GLY A 183 -12.84 10.19 -16.57
CA GLY A 183 -12.81 8.84 -17.12
C GLY A 183 -11.41 8.25 -17.30
N LEU A 184 -10.34 8.95 -16.83
CA LEU A 184 -8.96 8.47 -16.93
C LEU A 184 -8.83 7.11 -16.23
N ASP A 185 -8.34 6.09 -16.93
CA ASP A 185 -8.22 4.71 -16.47
C ASP A 185 -6.78 4.25 -16.20
N ILE A 186 -5.87 5.20 -16.04
CA ILE A 186 -4.48 4.93 -15.63
C ILE A 186 -4.44 4.89 -14.09
N THR A 187 -4.45 3.68 -13.53
CA THR A 187 -4.56 3.44 -12.07
C THR A 187 -3.52 4.19 -11.25
N THR A 188 -2.28 4.29 -11.74
CA THR A 188 -1.18 4.99 -11.06
C THR A 188 -1.37 6.50 -10.98
N LEU A 189 -2.17 7.08 -11.87
CA LEU A 189 -2.52 8.51 -11.88
C LEU A 189 -3.79 8.81 -11.08
N ASN A 190 -4.55 7.79 -10.68
CA ASN A 190 -5.77 7.94 -9.91
C ASN A 190 -5.53 7.83 -8.41
N ARG A 191 -6.28 8.60 -7.64
CA ARG A 191 -6.26 8.69 -6.17
C ARG A 191 -7.63 8.35 -5.61
N ALA A 192 -7.63 7.79 -4.41
CA ALA A 192 -8.84 7.64 -3.61
C ALA A 192 -8.91 8.81 -2.64
N SER A 193 -9.71 9.80 -2.98
CA SER A 193 -9.87 11.04 -2.20
C SER A 193 -11.01 10.86 -1.20
N HIS A 194 -10.76 11.19 0.09
CA HIS A 194 -11.81 11.22 1.09
C HIS A 194 -12.63 12.51 0.98
N ILE A 195 -13.96 12.41 1.00
CA ILE A 195 -14.84 13.58 1.04
C ILE A 195 -14.73 14.26 2.42
N ILE A 196 -14.81 13.49 3.50
CA ILE A 196 -14.46 13.93 4.84
C ILE A 196 -13.10 13.32 5.18
N GLY A 197 -12.09 14.17 5.36
CA GLY A 197 -10.71 13.78 5.49
C GLY A 197 -10.43 12.76 6.59
N TRP A 198 -9.43 11.91 6.39
CA TRP A 198 -9.03 10.85 7.33
C TRP A 198 -8.78 11.33 8.76
N SER A 199 -8.18 12.52 8.92
CA SER A 199 -7.86 13.14 10.21
C SER A 199 -9.04 13.89 10.85
N ASP A 200 -10.13 14.16 10.12
CA ASP A 200 -11.29 14.87 10.66
C ASP A 200 -11.99 13.98 11.71
N PRO A 201 -12.23 14.49 12.93
CA PRO A 201 -12.97 13.75 13.96
C PRO A 201 -14.35 13.25 13.51
N LYS A 202 -15.03 14.01 12.63
CA LYS A 202 -16.33 13.63 12.05
C LYS A 202 -16.18 12.45 11.09
N GLY A 203 -15.03 12.35 10.42
CA GLY A 203 -14.70 11.26 9.49
C GLY A 203 -14.36 9.93 10.17
N LYS A 204 -14.08 9.93 11.48
CA LYS A 204 -13.58 8.73 12.18
C LYS A 204 -14.45 7.47 11.99
N LYS A 205 -15.77 7.64 11.99
CA LYS A 205 -16.73 6.53 11.83
C LYS A 205 -16.96 6.10 10.39
N ILE A 206 -16.59 6.96 9.43
CA ILE A 206 -16.86 6.76 8.00
C ILE A 206 -15.59 6.71 7.16
N ARG A 207 -14.41 6.53 7.81
CA ARG A 207 -13.12 6.45 7.12
C ARG A 207 -13.07 5.36 6.06
N MET A 208 -13.76 4.25 6.33
CA MET A 208 -13.83 3.10 5.43
C MET A 208 -15.18 3.02 4.70
N ASP A 209 -16.03 4.04 4.81
CA ASP A 209 -17.28 4.09 4.07
C ASP A 209 -17.00 4.37 2.59
N PRO A 210 -17.43 3.50 1.66
CA PRO A 210 -17.26 3.74 0.23
C PRO A 210 -17.92 5.04 -0.25
N SER A 211 -19.01 5.48 0.39
CA SER A 211 -19.71 6.73 0.05
C SER A 211 -18.92 7.98 0.46
N ASN A 212 -17.91 7.83 1.32
CA ASN A 212 -17.00 8.91 1.71
C ASN A 212 -15.78 9.02 0.78
N GLY A 213 -15.81 8.42 -0.41
CA GLY A 213 -14.66 8.37 -1.30
C GLY A 213 -14.98 8.65 -2.76
N LEU A 214 -14.07 9.35 -3.43
CA LEU A 214 -14.08 9.62 -4.85
C LEU A 214 -12.80 9.06 -5.50
N CYS A 215 -12.94 8.50 -6.71
CA CYS A 215 -11.76 8.20 -7.53
C CYS A 215 -11.46 9.40 -8.42
N LEU A 216 -10.37 10.11 -8.11
CA LEU A 216 -9.95 11.32 -8.82
C LEU A 216 -8.58 11.12 -9.46
N SER A 217 -8.36 11.72 -10.64
CA SER A 217 -6.99 11.85 -11.15
C SER A 217 -6.19 12.81 -10.28
N ALA A 218 -4.86 12.68 -10.24
CA ALA A 218 -3.99 13.43 -9.34
C ALA A 218 -4.21 14.96 -9.37
N THR A 219 -4.52 15.54 -10.53
CA THR A 219 -4.82 16.97 -10.64
C THR A 219 -6.12 17.34 -9.95
N TYR A 220 -7.17 16.52 -10.10
CA TYR A 220 -8.46 16.77 -9.46
C TYR A 220 -8.44 16.44 -7.98
N ASP A 221 -7.69 15.44 -7.55
CA ASP A 221 -7.43 15.14 -6.15
C ASP A 221 -6.78 16.35 -5.46
N ALA A 222 -5.71 16.89 -6.04
CA ALA A 222 -5.07 18.10 -5.51
C ALA A 222 -6.00 19.31 -5.46
N ALA A 223 -6.84 19.50 -6.49
CA ALA A 223 -7.82 20.59 -6.51
C ALA A 223 -8.93 20.39 -5.47
N PHE A 224 -9.35 19.16 -5.24
CA PHE A 224 -10.35 18.79 -4.24
C PHE A 224 -9.83 19.02 -2.81
N ASP A 225 -8.62 18.56 -2.51
CA ASP A 225 -7.96 18.74 -1.21
C ASP A 225 -7.73 20.22 -0.86
N GLN A 226 -7.52 21.08 -1.87
CA GLN A 226 -7.37 22.52 -1.71
C GLN A 226 -8.73 23.29 -1.74
N HIS A 227 -9.86 22.57 -1.76
CA HIS A 227 -11.21 23.16 -1.87
C HIS A 227 -11.41 24.06 -3.11
N LEU A 228 -10.61 23.83 -4.16
CA LEU A 228 -10.73 24.52 -5.45
C LEU A 228 -11.86 23.94 -6.31
N ILE A 229 -12.25 22.71 -6.03
CA ILE A 229 -13.42 22.05 -6.59
C ILE A 229 -14.23 21.39 -5.48
N SER A 230 -15.50 21.14 -5.74
CA SER A 230 -16.41 20.42 -4.85
C SER A 230 -17.49 19.70 -5.67
N VAL A 231 -18.37 18.98 -5.00
CA VAL A 231 -19.51 18.28 -5.59
C VAL A 231 -20.77 18.77 -4.91
N ASP A 232 -21.80 19.14 -5.69
CA ASP A 232 -23.09 19.52 -5.14
C ASP A 232 -23.94 18.29 -4.75
N PRO A 233 -25.11 18.50 -4.09
CA PRO A 233 -26.00 17.41 -3.72
C PRO A 233 -26.56 16.59 -4.91
N ASP A 234 -26.50 17.13 -6.13
CA ASP A 234 -26.94 16.46 -7.36
C ASP A 234 -25.76 15.75 -8.06
N ASN A 235 -24.63 15.57 -7.36
CA ASN A 235 -23.38 15.00 -7.87
C ASN A 235 -22.81 15.75 -9.08
N ARG A 236 -22.92 17.09 -9.09
CA ARG A 236 -22.33 17.92 -10.15
C ARG A 236 -21.07 18.60 -9.67
N LEU A 237 -20.08 18.69 -10.55
CA LEU A 237 -18.80 19.34 -10.28
C LEU A 237 -19.00 20.86 -10.12
N LEU A 238 -18.60 21.38 -8.97
CA LEU A 238 -18.50 22.80 -8.67
C LEU A 238 -17.05 23.26 -8.77
N ILE A 239 -16.84 24.42 -9.37
CA ILE A 239 -15.51 25.04 -9.54
C ILE A 239 -15.47 26.33 -8.72
N SER A 240 -14.40 26.53 -7.94
CA SER A 240 -14.20 27.74 -7.14
C SER A 240 -13.99 28.99 -7.99
N LYS A 241 -14.32 30.16 -7.43
CA LYS A 241 -14.05 31.46 -8.06
C LYS A 241 -12.58 31.67 -8.37
N GLU A 242 -11.69 31.09 -7.57
CA GLU A 242 -10.26 31.17 -7.77
C GLU A 242 -9.86 30.58 -9.13
N ILE A 243 -10.30 29.37 -9.45
CA ILE A 243 -10.07 28.75 -10.76
C ILE A 243 -10.81 29.52 -11.87
N GLN A 244 -12.06 29.95 -11.62
CA GLN A 244 -12.85 30.70 -12.60
C GLN A 244 -12.17 32.00 -13.07
N ASN A 245 -11.43 32.67 -12.18
CA ASN A 245 -10.65 33.87 -12.51
C ASN A 245 -9.53 33.59 -13.55
N HIS A 246 -9.16 32.35 -13.75
CA HIS A 246 -8.14 31.91 -14.71
C HIS A 246 -8.72 31.27 -15.99
N TYR A 247 -10.02 31.38 -16.25
CA TYR A 247 -10.67 30.78 -17.42
C TYR A 247 -10.21 31.37 -18.78
N SER A 248 -9.41 32.44 -18.80
CA SER A 248 -8.71 32.91 -20.00
C SER A 248 -7.51 32.01 -20.37
N ASN A 249 -7.02 31.18 -19.45
CA ASN A 249 -5.95 30.21 -19.69
C ASN A 249 -6.55 28.96 -20.34
N GLU A 250 -6.00 28.55 -21.48
CA GLU A 250 -6.48 27.40 -22.25
C GLU A 250 -6.42 26.10 -21.44
N SER A 251 -5.35 25.86 -20.68
CA SER A 251 -5.21 24.68 -19.85
C SER A 251 -6.31 24.66 -18.76
N VAL A 252 -6.58 25.79 -18.11
CA VAL A 252 -7.63 25.89 -17.09
C VAL A 252 -9.01 25.66 -17.69
N THR A 253 -9.25 26.19 -18.90
CA THR A 253 -10.48 25.94 -19.63
C THR A 253 -10.67 24.45 -19.93
N ASN A 254 -9.63 23.79 -20.44
CA ASN A 254 -9.70 22.38 -20.81
C ASN A 254 -9.83 21.45 -19.59
N TYR A 255 -9.14 21.75 -18.52
CA TYR A 255 -9.20 20.93 -17.29
C TYR A 255 -10.45 21.19 -16.46
N PHE A 256 -10.89 22.43 -16.28
CA PHE A 256 -11.92 22.78 -15.30
C PHE A 256 -13.20 23.36 -15.92
N LYS A 257 -13.12 24.46 -16.71
CA LYS A 257 -14.29 25.15 -17.23
C LYS A 257 -15.22 24.25 -18.03
N ASN A 258 -14.66 23.43 -18.92
CA ASN A 258 -15.43 22.53 -19.78
C ASN A 258 -16.13 21.39 -19.03
N ARG A 259 -15.85 21.24 -17.74
CA ARG A 259 -16.43 20.20 -16.86
C ARG A 259 -17.31 20.77 -15.76
N GLU A 260 -17.37 22.08 -15.59
CA GLU A 260 -18.21 22.74 -14.61
C GLU A 260 -19.67 22.34 -14.79
N GLY A 261 -20.33 21.93 -13.71
CA GLY A 261 -21.72 21.46 -13.72
C GLY A 261 -21.98 20.08 -14.34
N GLN A 262 -20.94 19.37 -14.80
CA GLN A 262 -21.11 17.99 -15.26
C GLN A 262 -21.39 17.06 -14.07
N ALA A 263 -22.25 16.06 -14.27
CA ALA A 263 -22.43 14.96 -13.33
C ALA A 263 -21.18 14.09 -13.26
N ILE A 264 -20.82 13.64 -12.06
CA ILE A 264 -19.65 12.81 -11.79
C ILE A 264 -20.03 11.44 -11.23
#